data_0fe486fe6cbba1eb70abc0918f353681
#
_entry.id   0fe486fe6cbba1eb70abc0918f353681
#
_cell.length_a   1.000
_cell.length_b   1.000
_cell.length_c   1.000
_cell.angle_alpha   90.00
_cell.angle_beta   90.00
_cell.angle_gamma   90.00
#
_symmetry.space_group_name_H-M   'P 1'
#
loop_
_entity.id
_entity.type
_entity.pdbx_description
1 polymer ?
#
loop_
_entity_poly.entity_id
_entity_poly.type
_entity_poly.pdbx_seq_one_letter_code
_entity_poly.pdbx_strand_id
1 'polypeptide(L)'
;MMSDQNFSIKNWAEDDKPREKLMLKGKSALSDAELVAILIGSGSRNESAVSLSKRILASVDHNLNALGKLSLKQLMEFKGIGEAKAISIAAALELGRRRRAEETLELKKITSSKAVFEIMQPIIGELPHEEFWVLYLNNSNKVIHKSQLSKGGITGTVVDVRLIFKTALEHNATSVILSHNHPSGKLQASDADTAITKKLKLAGEQLDVKVLDHIIITENGYLSFQDEGIF
;
A
#
# COMPACT_ATOMS: atom_id res chain seq x y z
N MET A 1 -49.80 1.70 28.63
CA MET A 1 -48.52 0.96 28.79
C MET A 1 -47.80 0.99 27.46
N MET A 2 -46.84 1.89 27.30
CA MET A 2 -45.99 1.89 26.08
C MET A 2 -45.02 0.74 26.23
N SER A 3 -45.05 -0.20 25.29
CA SER A 3 -44.10 -1.31 25.20
C SER A 3 -42.70 -0.77 25.14
N ASP A 4 -41.80 -1.24 26.05
CA ASP A 4 -40.38 -1.04 25.97
C ASP A 4 -39.89 -1.52 24.58
N GLN A 5 -39.73 -0.59 23.64
CA GLN A 5 -39.14 -0.90 22.37
C GLN A 5 -37.68 -1.25 22.65
N ASN A 6 -37.38 -2.53 22.55
CA ASN A 6 -36.04 -3.06 22.76
C ASN A 6 -35.16 -2.66 21.56
N PHE A 7 -34.47 -1.53 21.67
CA PHE A 7 -33.55 -1.00 20.65
C PHE A 7 -32.24 -1.82 20.51
N SER A 8 -32.15 -2.94 21.25
CA SER A 8 -30.96 -3.79 21.24
C SER A 8 -30.86 -4.57 19.93
N ILE A 9 -29.69 -4.51 19.30
CA ILE A 9 -29.33 -5.32 18.12
C ILE A 9 -29.15 -6.81 18.47
N LYS A 10 -29.25 -7.21 19.73
CA LYS A 10 -29.07 -8.62 20.17
C LYS A 10 -30.05 -9.58 19.50
N ASN A 11 -31.24 -9.10 19.19
CA ASN A 11 -32.32 -9.90 18.58
C ASN A 11 -32.34 -9.84 17.04
N TRP A 12 -31.37 -9.16 16.43
CA TRP A 12 -31.26 -9.13 14.97
C TRP A 12 -30.73 -10.48 14.45
N ALA A 13 -31.01 -10.81 13.20
CA ALA A 13 -30.37 -11.93 12.54
C ALA A 13 -28.85 -11.75 12.57
N GLU A 14 -28.11 -12.83 12.62
CA GLU A 14 -26.63 -12.76 12.70
C GLU A 14 -26.04 -11.96 11.54
N ASP A 15 -26.59 -12.09 10.36
CA ASP A 15 -26.21 -11.37 9.15
C ASP A 15 -26.44 -9.84 9.23
N ASP A 16 -27.27 -9.39 10.15
CA ASP A 16 -27.59 -7.98 10.34
C ASP A 16 -26.82 -7.33 11.50
N LYS A 17 -26.22 -8.16 12.36
CA LYS A 17 -25.35 -7.67 13.44
C LYS A 17 -24.00 -7.25 12.87
N PRO A 18 -23.54 -6.00 13.07
CA PRO A 18 -22.35 -5.49 12.40
C PRO A 18 -21.07 -6.29 12.61
N ARG A 19 -20.84 -6.81 13.82
CA ARG A 19 -19.63 -7.60 14.13
C ARG A 19 -19.65 -8.96 13.46
N GLU A 20 -20.77 -9.65 13.55
CA GLU A 20 -21.01 -10.95 12.95
C GLU A 20 -20.96 -10.83 11.41
N LYS A 21 -21.57 -9.79 10.85
CA LYS A 21 -21.51 -9.46 9.42
C LYS A 21 -20.08 -9.21 8.96
N LEU A 22 -19.25 -8.49 9.77
CA LEU A 22 -17.84 -8.29 9.47
C LEU A 22 -17.07 -9.61 9.38
N MET A 23 -17.32 -10.51 10.33
CA MET A 23 -16.66 -11.82 10.40
C MET A 23 -17.07 -12.74 9.25
N LEU A 24 -18.36 -12.76 8.92
CA LEU A 24 -18.90 -13.69 7.92
C LEU A 24 -18.72 -13.20 6.48
N LYS A 25 -18.88 -11.89 6.23
CA LYS A 25 -18.94 -11.30 4.88
C LYS A 25 -17.77 -10.34 4.57
N GLY A 26 -16.91 -10.08 5.54
CA GLY A 26 -15.77 -9.18 5.41
C GLY A 26 -16.15 -7.69 5.45
N LYS A 27 -15.11 -6.84 5.47
CA LYS A 27 -15.25 -5.39 5.69
C LYS A 27 -16.03 -4.65 4.60
N SER A 28 -15.97 -5.11 3.38
CA SER A 28 -16.63 -4.48 2.23
C SER A 28 -18.16 -4.62 2.24
N ALA A 29 -18.69 -5.53 3.04
CA ALA A 29 -20.13 -5.75 3.17
C ALA A 29 -20.82 -4.78 4.15
N LEU A 30 -20.04 -4.02 4.94
CA LEU A 30 -20.56 -3.10 5.94
C LEU A 30 -20.73 -1.69 5.38
N SER A 31 -21.82 -1.05 5.80
CA SER A 31 -22.00 0.39 5.63
C SER A 31 -21.13 1.19 6.63
N ASP A 32 -20.90 2.48 6.34
CA ASP A 32 -20.16 3.37 7.26
C ASP A 32 -20.81 3.44 8.64
N ALA A 33 -22.16 3.42 8.69
CA ALA A 33 -22.89 3.40 9.95
C ALA A 33 -22.65 2.12 10.76
N GLU A 34 -22.54 0.98 10.13
CA GLU A 34 -22.21 -0.29 10.79
C GLU A 34 -20.75 -0.31 11.27
N LEU A 35 -19.81 0.24 10.50
CA LEU A 35 -18.42 0.38 10.92
C LEU A 35 -18.30 1.31 12.15
N VAL A 36 -18.94 2.46 12.13
CA VAL A 36 -18.98 3.38 13.31
C VAL A 36 -19.68 2.71 14.50
N ALA A 37 -20.73 1.92 14.26
CA ALA A 37 -21.42 1.16 15.33
C ALA A 37 -20.51 0.13 16.00
N ILE A 38 -19.62 -0.51 15.25
CA ILE A 38 -18.60 -1.41 15.81
C ILE A 38 -17.64 -0.63 16.73
N LEU A 39 -17.19 0.56 16.31
CA LEU A 39 -16.26 1.40 17.08
C LEU A 39 -16.87 1.87 18.41
N ILE A 40 -18.12 2.32 18.40
CA ILE A 40 -18.79 2.79 19.62
C ILE A 40 -19.28 1.65 20.53
N GLY A 41 -19.40 0.43 20.00
CA GLY A 41 -19.70 -0.80 20.73
C GLY A 41 -21.13 -0.92 21.27
N SER A 42 -21.79 0.19 21.59
CA SER A 42 -23.16 0.21 22.15
C SER A 42 -23.88 1.50 21.78
N GLY A 43 -25.19 1.44 21.66
CA GLY A 43 -26.03 2.61 21.47
C GLY A 43 -26.21 3.46 22.72
N SER A 44 -27.31 4.18 22.78
CA SER A 44 -27.79 4.89 23.95
C SER A 44 -28.98 4.13 24.59
N ARG A 45 -29.56 4.69 25.65
CA ARG A 45 -30.74 4.10 26.29
C ARG A 45 -31.94 3.96 25.36
N ASN A 46 -32.04 4.84 24.34
CA ASN A 46 -33.20 4.97 23.49
C ASN A 46 -32.92 4.62 22.00
N GLU A 47 -31.71 4.22 21.65
CA GLU A 47 -31.35 3.89 20.27
C GLU A 47 -30.22 2.86 20.18
N SER A 48 -30.21 2.07 19.12
CA SER A 48 -29.15 1.11 18.84
C SER A 48 -27.85 1.79 18.46
N ALA A 49 -26.72 1.05 18.50
CA ALA A 49 -25.42 1.56 18.03
C ALA A 49 -25.49 1.99 16.56
N VAL A 50 -26.20 1.23 15.72
CA VAL A 50 -26.35 1.54 14.29
C VAL A 50 -27.20 2.81 14.08
N SER A 51 -28.31 2.96 14.85
CA SER A 51 -29.15 4.17 14.75
C SER A 51 -28.38 5.41 15.22
N LEU A 52 -27.63 5.32 16.31
CA LEU A 52 -26.77 6.39 16.81
C LEU A 52 -25.71 6.77 15.78
N SER A 53 -25.07 5.78 15.14
CA SER A 53 -24.07 6.01 14.10
C SER A 53 -24.67 6.68 12.86
N LYS A 54 -25.87 6.26 12.43
CA LYS A 54 -26.60 6.92 11.33
C LYS A 54 -26.89 8.39 11.63
N ARG A 55 -27.28 8.72 12.89
CA ARG A 55 -27.54 10.09 13.31
C ARG A 55 -26.27 10.94 13.32
N ILE A 56 -25.15 10.39 13.77
CA ILE A 56 -23.84 11.07 13.73
C ILE A 56 -23.43 11.34 12.26
N LEU A 57 -23.52 10.33 11.41
CA LEU A 57 -23.16 10.49 9.99
C LEU A 57 -24.07 11.50 9.28
N ALA A 58 -25.38 11.49 9.56
CA ALA A 58 -26.30 12.44 8.98
C ALA A 58 -25.98 13.89 9.34
N SER A 59 -25.42 14.17 10.53
CA SER A 59 -25.01 15.53 10.95
C SER A 59 -23.83 16.11 10.14
N VAL A 60 -23.13 15.26 9.39
CA VAL A 60 -21.99 15.62 8.54
C VAL A 60 -22.24 15.21 7.08
N ASP A 61 -23.50 15.16 6.67
CA ASP A 61 -23.93 14.81 5.31
C ASP A 61 -23.32 13.49 4.77
N HIS A 62 -23.18 12.50 5.65
CA HIS A 62 -22.54 11.21 5.36
C HIS A 62 -21.09 11.30 4.86
N ASN A 63 -20.39 12.39 5.18
CA ASN A 63 -19.02 12.65 4.75
C ASN A 63 -18.02 12.24 5.83
N LEU A 64 -17.27 11.15 5.62
CA LEU A 64 -16.28 10.65 6.56
C LEU A 64 -15.11 11.63 6.79
N ASN A 65 -14.75 12.46 5.80
CA ASN A 65 -13.74 13.49 6.00
C ASN A 65 -14.26 14.61 6.94
N ALA A 66 -15.54 14.97 6.84
CA ALA A 66 -16.18 15.92 7.74
C ALA A 66 -16.29 15.33 9.15
N LEU A 67 -16.67 14.05 9.28
CA LEU A 67 -16.70 13.34 10.55
C LEU A 67 -15.30 13.35 11.23
N GLY A 68 -14.25 13.11 10.46
CA GLY A 68 -12.88 13.12 10.95
C GLY A 68 -12.34 14.48 11.40
N LYS A 69 -13.04 15.57 11.06
CA LYS A 69 -12.71 16.93 11.51
C LYS A 69 -13.42 17.34 12.79
N LEU A 70 -14.40 16.56 13.28
CA LEU A 70 -15.07 16.84 14.53
C LEU A 70 -14.10 16.68 15.70
N SER A 71 -14.10 17.65 16.60
CA SER A 71 -13.37 17.56 17.86
C SER A 71 -14.04 16.55 18.81
N LEU A 72 -13.29 16.04 19.78
CA LEU A 72 -13.86 15.18 20.84
C LEU A 72 -15.06 15.83 21.51
N LYS A 73 -14.99 17.15 21.77
CA LYS A 73 -16.09 17.91 22.39
C LYS A 73 -17.36 17.87 21.51
N GLN A 74 -17.24 18.09 20.22
CA GLN A 74 -18.37 18.02 19.28
C GLN A 74 -18.93 16.59 19.16
N LEU A 75 -18.08 15.57 19.18
CA LEU A 75 -18.53 14.17 19.19
C LEU A 75 -19.30 13.86 20.49
N MET A 76 -18.91 14.40 21.64
CA MET A 76 -19.59 14.20 22.91
C MET A 76 -20.91 14.95 23.02
N GLU A 77 -21.24 15.91 22.16
CA GLU A 77 -22.56 16.56 22.10
C GLU A 77 -23.66 15.61 21.64
N PHE A 78 -23.31 14.52 20.95
CA PHE A 78 -24.29 13.50 20.57
C PHE A 78 -24.69 12.68 21.81
N LYS A 79 -25.97 12.74 22.16
CA LYS A 79 -26.51 11.93 23.26
C LYS A 79 -26.20 10.45 23.03
N GLY A 80 -25.50 9.81 23.95
CA GLY A 80 -25.05 8.42 23.84
C GLY A 80 -23.58 8.26 23.47
N ILE A 81 -22.89 9.36 23.15
CA ILE A 81 -21.43 9.39 22.96
C ILE A 81 -20.78 10.03 24.20
N GLY A 82 -20.13 9.21 25.00
CA GLY A 82 -19.21 9.65 26.04
C GLY A 82 -17.77 9.71 25.54
N GLU A 83 -16.86 10.10 26.43
CA GLU A 83 -15.44 10.28 26.15
C GLU A 83 -14.81 9.06 25.45
N ALA A 84 -14.99 7.85 25.98
CA ALA A 84 -14.42 6.63 25.40
C ALA A 84 -14.86 6.37 23.96
N LYS A 85 -16.15 6.60 23.64
CA LYS A 85 -16.69 6.42 22.29
C LYS A 85 -16.17 7.50 21.34
N ALA A 86 -16.09 8.75 21.79
CA ALA A 86 -15.53 9.85 21.02
C ALA A 86 -14.06 9.60 20.67
N ILE A 87 -13.26 9.13 21.64
CA ILE A 87 -11.86 8.75 21.42
C ILE A 87 -11.75 7.62 20.42
N SER A 88 -12.57 6.57 20.50
CA SER A 88 -12.54 5.45 19.56
C SER A 88 -12.81 5.89 18.12
N ILE A 89 -13.81 6.75 17.91
CA ILE A 89 -14.12 7.31 16.59
C ILE A 89 -12.94 8.15 16.05
N ALA A 90 -12.45 9.10 16.88
CA ALA A 90 -11.37 10.00 16.48
C ALA A 90 -10.08 9.24 16.16
N ALA A 91 -9.70 8.26 16.98
CA ALA A 91 -8.51 7.43 16.79
C ALA A 91 -8.60 6.60 15.49
N ALA A 92 -9.74 5.98 15.21
CA ALA A 92 -9.93 5.18 14.00
C ALA A 92 -9.85 6.04 12.73
N LEU A 93 -10.47 7.23 12.73
CA LEU A 93 -10.41 8.16 11.59
C LEU A 93 -9.02 8.74 11.40
N GLU A 94 -8.29 9.05 12.48
CA GLU A 94 -6.89 9.51 12.40
C GLU A 94 -5.97 8.42 11.87
N LEU A 95 -6.13 7.16 12.27
CA LEU A 95 -5.39 6.03 11.68
C LEU A 95 -5.67 5.90 10.19
N GLY A 96 -6.93 6.03 9.77
CA GLY A 96 -7.32 6.05 8.36
C GLY A 96 -6.68 7.20 7.58
N ARG A 97 -6.60 8.39 8.18
CA ARG A 97 -5.93 9.56 7.59
C ARG A 97 -4.42 9.34 7.45
N ARG A 98 -3.75 8.82 8.49
CA ARG A 98 -2.30 8.49 8.44
C ARG A 98 -2.02 7.45 7.38
N ARG A 99 -2.78 6.37 7.34
CA ARG A 99 -2.65 5.34 6.30
C ARG A 99 -2.77 5.94 4.89
N ARG A 100 -3.75 6.83 4.65
CA ARG A 100 -3.88 7.51 3.36
C ARG A 100 -2.67 8.39 3.06
N ALA A 101 -2.14 9.10 4.08
CA ALA A 101 -0.93 9.90 3.91
C ALA A 101 0.30 9.04 3.58
N GLU A 102 0.45 7.86 4.20
CA GLU A 102 1.49 6.89 3.87
C GLU A 102 1.34 6.34 2.44
N GLU A 103 0.10 6.02 2.01
CA GLU A 103 -0.18 5.61 0.63
C GLU A 103 0.07 6.73 -0.39
N THR A 104 -0.04 8.00 0.01
CA THR A 104 0.23 9.18 -0.83
C THR A 104 1.70 9.58 -0.81
N LEU A 105 2.43 9.23 0.26
CA LEU A 105 3.87 9.29 0.32
C LEU A 105 4.46 8.18 -0.56
N GLU A 106 4.65 8.53 -1.86
CA GLU A 106 5.65 7.89 -2.71
C GLU A 106 5.33 6.59 -3.44
N LEU A 107 4.24 6.51 -4.13
CA LEU A 107 4.30 5.72 -5.34
C LEU A 107 4.87 6.60 -6.47
N LYS A 108 6.21 6.79 -6.50
CA LYS A 108 6.87 7.49 -7.60
C LYS A 108 6.52 6.79 -8.90
N LYS A 109 5.89 7.51 -9.83
CA LYS A 109 5.58 7.00 -11.15
C LYS A 109 6.84 7.03 -12.01
N ILE A 110 7.22 5.89 -12.55
CA ILE A 110 8.32 5.81 -13.51
C ILE A 110 7.79 6.21 -14.88
N THR A 111 8.39 7.25 -15.43
CA THR A 111 8.08 7.76 -16.79
C THR A 111 9.31 7.77 -17.70
N SER A 112 10.49 7.51 -17.15
CA SER A 112 11.76 7.46 -17.88
C SER A 112 12.82 6.70 -17.08
N SER A 113 13.89 6.29 -17.71
CA SER A 113 15.11 5.74 -17.11
C SER A 113 15.74 6.71 -16.10
N LYS A 114 15.69 8.02 -16.39
CA LYS A 114 16.13 9.06 -15.45
C LYS A 114 15.36 9.03 -14.12
N ALA A 115 14.06 8.79 -14.14
CA ALA A 115 13.28 8.70 -12.91
C ALA A 115 13.72 7.50 -12.03
N VAL A 116 14.14 6.39 -12.66
CA VAL A 116 14.72 5.25 -11.94
C VAL A 116 16.07 5.61 -11.34
N PHE A 117 16.92 6.29 -12.12
CA PHE A 117 18.21 6.79 -11.64
C PHE A 117 18.04 7.68 -10.41
N GLU A 118 17.14 8.66 -10.44
CA GLU A 118 16.86 9.56 -9.31
C GLU A 118 16.37 8.83 -8.05
N ILE A 119 15.74 7.67 -8.19
CA ILE A 119 15.31 6.83 -7.06
C ILE A 119 16.47 6.00 -6.52
N MET A 120 17.29 5.43 -7.42
CA MET A 120 18.27 4.41 -7.04
C MET A 120 19.66 4.96 -6.78
N GLN A 121 20.04 6.07 -7.41
CA GLN A 121 21.37 6.68 -7.21
C GLN A 121 21.67 6.98 -5.73
N PRO A 122 20.75 7.59 -4.93
CA PRO A 122 21.00 7.81 -3.51
C PRO A 122 21.13 6.53 -2.68
N ILE A 123 20.69 5.39 -3.22
CA ILE A 123 20.70 4.10 -2.52
C ILE A 123 21.98 3.32 -2.83
N ILE A 124 22.38 3.28 -4.11
CA ILE A 124 23.46 2.39 -4.56
C ILE A 124 24.58 3.10 -5.32
N GLY A 125 24.40 4.36 -5.72
CA GLY A 125 25.36 5.05 -6.62
C GLY A 125 26.74 5.23 -6.03
N GLU A 126 26.88 5.40 -4.72
CA GLU A 126 28.12 5.66 -4.02
C GLU A 126 28.67 4.43 -3.28
N LEU A 127 28.04 3.26 -3.42
CA LEU A 127 28.48 2.06 -2.71
C LEU A 127 29.81 1.52 -3.28
N PRO A 128 30.75 1.10 -2.41
CA PRO A 128 32.04 0.57 -2.84
C PRO A 128 31.98 -0.89 -3.33
N HIS A 129 30.79 -1.49 -3.37
CA HIS A 129 30.54 -2.86 -3.82
C HIS A 129 29.28 -2.88 -4.68
N GLU A 130 29.15 -3.89 -5.52
CA GLU A 130 27.98 -4.06 -6.36
C GLU A 130 26.79 -4.56 -5.55
N GLU A 131 25.64 -3.96 -5.78
CA GLU A 131 24.33 -4.43 -5.28
C GLU A 131 23.36 -4.53 -6.42
N PHE A 132 22.55 -5.60 -6.42
CA PHE A 132 21.47 -5.79 -7.36
C PHE A 132 20.12 -5.55 -6.70
N TRP A 133 19.35 -4.65 -7.27
CA TRP A 133 18.06 -4.22 -6.78
C TRP A 133 16.96 -4.41 -7.84
N VAL A 134 15.74 -4.57 -7.38
CA VAL A 134 14.56 -4.66 -8.23
C VAL A 134 13.50 -3.68 -7.74
N LEU A 135 12.97 -2.89 -8.67
CA LEU A 135 11.79 -2.07 -8.46
C LEU A 135 10.58 -2.82 -9.03
N TYR A 136 9.55 -2.98 -8.22
CA TYR A 136 8.30 -3.65 -8.59
C TYR A 136 7.23 -2.59 -8.84
N LEU A 137 6.55 -2.68 -9.98
CA LEU A 137 5.62 -1.65 -10.41
C LEU A 137 4.22 -2.23 -10.63
N ASN A 138 3.23 -1.38 -10.40
CA ASN A 138 1.85 -1.67 -10.79
C ASN A 138 1.58 -1.29 -12.26
N ASN A 139 0.38 -1.56 -12.75
CA ASN A 139 -0.02 -1.28 -14.14
C ASN A 139 0.01 0.22 -14.52
N SER A 140 0.14 1.13 -13.56
CA SER A 140 0.32 2.57 -13.80
C SER A 140 1.79 3.00 -13.75
N ASN A 141 2.73 2.05 -13.75
CA ASN A 141 4.17 2.25 -13.60
C ASN A 141 4.57 2.97 -12.30
N LYS A 142 3.78 2.80 -11.24
CA LYS A 142 4.15 3.30 -9.91
C LYS A 142 4.93 2.22 -9.16
N VAL A 143 6.02 2.61 -8.51
CA VAL A 143 6.85 1.72 -7.68
C VAL A 143 6.08 1.34 -6.43
N ILE A 144 5.63 0.09 -6.34
CA ILE A 144 4.87 -0.45 -5.21
C ILE A 144 5.76 -1.16 -4.18
N HIS A 145 6.92 -1.63 -4.62
CA HIS A 145 7.91 -2.26 -3.75
C HIS A 145 9.31 -2.13 -4.37
N LYS A 146 10.35 -2.15 -3.56
CA LYS A 146 11.74 -2.28 -3.99
C LYS A 146 12.47 -3.21 -3.03
N SER A 147 13.33 -4.06 -3.56
CA SER A 147 14.12 -4.98 -2.75
C SER A 147 15.54 -5.12 -3.26
N GLN A 148 16.47 -5.20 -2.34
CA GLN A 148 17.81 -5.66 -2.60
C GLN A 148 17.80 -7.17 -2.78
N LEU A 149 18.26 -7.66 -3.90
CA LEU A 149 18.28 -9.07 -4.20
C LEU A 149 19.61 -9.72 -3.81
N SER A 150 20.69 -9.02 -4.06
CA SER A 150 22.03 -9.50 -3.69
C SER A 150 22.94 -8.34 -3.33
N LYS A 151 23.89 -8.66 -2.44
CA LYS A 151 25.01 -7.82 -2.06
C LYS A 151 26.27 -8.58 -2.46
N GLY A 152 26.97 -8.07 -3.48
CA GLY A 152 28.07 -8.81 -4.09
C GLY A 152 29.38 -8.70 -3.33
N GLY A 153 30.24 -9.70 -3.60
CA GLY A 153 31.69 -9.58 -3.42
C GLY A 153 32.34 -8.93 -4.66
N ILE A 154 33.66 -8.92 -4.69
CA ILE A 154 34.49 -8.25 -5.72
C ILE A 154 34.29 -8.81 -7.15
N THR A 155 33.61 -9.96 -7.34
CA THR A 155 33.59 -10.73 -8.62
C THR A 155 32.20 -10.99 -9.19
N GLY A 156 31.15 -10.33 -8.71
CA GLY A 156 29.80 -10.43 -9.30
C GLY A 156 28.69 -10.81 -8.31
N THR A 157 27.47 -10.51 -8.68
CA THR A 157 26.25 -10.75 -7.89
C THR A 157 25.47 -11.93 -8.46
N VAL A 158 25.15 -12.91 -7.62
CA VAL A 158 24.27 -14.01 -8.02
C VAL A 158 22.82 -13.56 -7.92
N VAL A 159 22.14 -13.48 -9.07
CA VAL A 159 20.73 -13.10 -9.17
C VAL A 159 19.87 -14.36 -9.28
N ASP A 160 19.06 -14.63 -8.28
CA ASP A 160 18.07 -15.71 -8.35
C ASP A 160 16.75 -15.21 -8.94
N VAL A 161 16.47 -15.63 -10.16
CA VAL A 161 15.25 -15.30 -10.92
C VAL A 161 13.97 -15.63 -10.14
N ARG A 162 13.98 -16.73 -9.39
CA ARG A 162 12.80 -17.20 -8.62
C ARG A 162 12.43 -16.22 -7.52
N LEU A 163 13.40 -15.60 -6.86
CA LEU A 163 13.15 -14.64 -5.79
C LEU A 163 12.52 -13.36 -6.33
N ILE A 164 12.95 -12.89 -7.52
CA ILE A 164 12.35 -11.72 -8.16
C ILE A 164 10.87 -11.95 -8.43
N PHE A 165 10.54 -13.05 -9.10
CA PHE A 165 9.15 -13.29 -9.49
C PHE A 165 8.26 -13.73 -8.32
N LYS A 166 8.80 -14.41 -7.31
CA LYS A 166 8.11 -14.65 -6.04
C LYS A 166 7.66 -13.31 -5.42
N THR A 167 8.58 -12.36 -5.26
CA THR A 167 8.27 -11.04 -4.71
C THR A 167 7.30 -10.26 -5.61
N ALA A 168 7.45 -10.35 -6.94
CA ALA A 168 6.53 -9.72 -7.87
C ALA A 168 5.08 -10.21 -7.68
N LEU A 169 4.89 -11.52 -7.55
CA LEU A 169 3.58 -12.13 -7.33
C LEU A 169 2.99 -11.79 -5.95
N GLU A 170 3.81 -11.83 -4.90
CA GLU A 170 3.40 -11.44 -3.53
C GLU A 170 2.89 -10.00 -3.46
N HIS A 171 3.48 -9.08 -4.23
CA HIS A 171 3.10 -7.67 -4.28
C HIS A 171 2.11 -7.33 -5.41
N ASN A 172 1.64 -8.32 -6.19
CA ASN A 172 0.80 -8.11 -7.38
C ASN A 172 1.42 -7.10 -8.37
N ALA A 173 2.74 -7.16 -8.55
CA ALA A 173 3.44 -6.34 -9.52
C ALA A 173 3.15 -6.83 -10.95
N THR A 174 2.89 -5.90 -11.86
CA THR A 174 2.67 -6.19 -13.28
C THR A 174 3.94 -5.99 -14.11
N SER A 175 4.93 -5.31 -13.52
CA SER A 175 6.24 -5.12 -14.16
C SER A 175 7.34 -4.90 -13.14
N VAL A 176 8.57 -5.09 -13.57
CA VAL A 176 9.78 -4.86 -12.79
C VAL A 176 10.81 -4.07 -13.58
N ILE A 177 11.64 -3.32 -12.87
CA ILE A 177 12.85 -2.69 -13.41
C ILE A 177 14.03 -3.21 -12.58
N LEU A 178 15.06 -3.66 -13.27
CA LEU A 178 16.30 -4.14 -12.67
C LEU A 178 17.25 -2.96 -12.50
N SER A 179 18.03 -2.96 -11.42
CA SER A 179 19.02 -1.92 -11.18
C SER A 179 20.22 -2.50 -10.44
N HIS A 180 21.42 -2.18 -10.87
CA HIS A 180 22.64 -2.47 -10.13
C HIS A 180 23.66 -1.34 -10.29
N ASN A 181 24.60 -1.25 -9.37
CA ASN A 181 25.64 -0.23 -9.46
C ASN A 181 26.97 -0.81 -9.94
N HIS A 182 27.74 0.03 -10.63
CA HIS A 182 29.13 -0.23 -10.97
C HIS A 182 30.06 0.69 -10.16
N PRO A 183 30.68 0.22 -9.06
CA PRO A 183 31.62 1.02 -8.26
C PRO A 183 32.81 1.54 -9.04
N SER A 184 33.14 0.88 -10.15
CA SER A 184 34.22 1.31 -11.05
C SER A 184 33.90 2.59 -11.85
N GLY A 185 32.65 3.07 -11.81
CA GLY A 185 32.17 4.20 -12.59
C GLY A 185 31.94 3.91 -14.08
N LYS A 186 32.13 2.66 -14.54
CA LYS A 186 31.94 2.30 -15.96
C LYS A 186 30.45 2.15 -16.29
N LEU A 187 29.97 2.93 -17.25
CA LEU A 187 28.63 2.84 -17.82
C LEU A 187 28.64 1.93 -19.06
N GLN A 188 28.89 0.64 -18.84
CA GLN A 188 28.95 -0.38 -19.89
C GLN A 188 28.38 -1.69 -19.33
N ALA A 189 27.43 -2.27 -20.05
CA ALA A 189 26.87 -3.56 -19.69
C ALA A 189 27.91 -4.68 -19.91
N SER A 190 28.00 -5.60 -18.96
CA SER A 190 28.76 -6.83 -19.11
C SER A 190 27.94 -7.91 -19.84
N ASP A 191 28.64 -8.96 -20.32
CA ASP A 191 27.96 -10.14 -20.90
C ASP A 191 27.06 -10.82 -19.84
N ALA A 192 27.44 -10.80 -18.58
CA ALA A 192 26.65 -11.33 -17.48
C ALA A 192 25.37 -10.52 -17.25
N ASP A 193 25.43 -9.18 -17.32
CA ASP A 193 24.27 -8.30 -17.21
C ASP A 193 23.28 -8.54 -18.34
N THR A 194 23.81 -8.69 -19.55
CA THR A 194 22.99 -8.99 -20.74
C THR A 194 22.34 -10.37 -20.62
N ALA A 195 23.09 -11.38 -20.19
CA ALA A 195 22.57 -12.75 -20.04
C ALA A 195 21.48 -12.85 -18.98
N ILE A 196 21.66 -12.23 -17.79
CA ILE A 196 20.67 -12.25 -16.73
C ILE A 196 19.42 -11.47 -17.12
N THR A 197 19.58 -10.34 -17.82
CA THR A 197 18.45 -9.55 -18.31
C THR A 197 17.59 -10.33 -19.28
N LYS A 198 18.20 -11.01 -20.25
CA LYS A 198 17.49 -11.89 -21.20
C LYS A 198 16.75 -13.01 -20.48
N LYS A 199 17.40 -13.66 -19.51
CA LYS A 199 16.79 -14.73 -18.72
C LYS A 199 15.59 -14.25 -17.95
N LEU A 200 15.68 -13.08 -17.32
CA LEU A 200 14.58 -12.47 -16.55
C LEU A 200 13.44 -12.04 -17.47
N LYS A 201 13.73 -11.49 -18.64
CA LYS A 201 12.70 -11.10 -19.62
C LYS A 201 11.88 -12.31 -20.06
N LEU A 202 12.53 -13.40 -20.45
CA LEU A 202 11.86 -14.65 -20.84
C LEU A 202 11.03 -15.25 -19.70
N ALA A 203 11.54 -15.24 -18.47
CA ALA A 203 10.79 -15.73 -17.32
C ALA A 203 9.57 -14.86 -17.00
N GLY A 204 9.73 -13.54 -17.12
CA GLY A 204 8.66 -12.57 -16.88
C GLY A 204 7.52 -12.68 -17.89
N GLU A 205 7.84 -12.93 -19.17
CA GLU A 205 6.86 -13.18 -20.23
C GLU A 205 5.94 -14.37 -19.91
N GLN A 206 6.47 -15.44 -19.28
CA GLN A 206 5.68 -16.60 -18.89
C GLN A 206 4.78 -16.36 -17.67
N LEU A 207 5.03 -15.31 -16.91
CA LEU A 207 4.32 -14.97 -15.66
C LEU A 207 3.48 -13.70 -15.78
N ASP A 208 3.37 -13.12 -16.99
CA ASP A 208 2.71 -11.83 -17.24
C ASP A 208 3.28 -10.67 -16.37
N VAL A 209 4.58 -10.76 -16.01
CA VAL A 209 5.33 -9.73 -15.29
C VAL A 209 6.43 -9.17 -16.19
N LYS A 210 6.20 -8.01 -16.78
CA LYS A 210 7.13 -7.42 -17.75
C LYS A 210 8.41 -6.92 -17.09
N VAL A 211 9.56 -7.25 -17.64
CA VAL A 211 10.83 -6.56 -17.34
C VAL A 211 10.90 -5.33 -18.23
N LEU A 212 10.76 -4.13 -17.67
CA LEU A 212 10.68 -2.89 -18.46
C LEU A 212 12.04 -2.32 -18.83
N ASP A 213 13.03 -2.47 -17.95
CA ASP A 213 14.38 -1.95 -18.16
C ASP A 213 15.39 -2.64 -17.23
N HIS A 214 16.67 -2.48 -17.53
CA HIS A 214 17.78 -2.77 -16.65
C HIS A 214 18.71 -1.56 -16.63
N ILE A 215 18.94 -0.98 -15.46
CA ILE A 215 19.69 0.26 -15.29
C ILE A 215 20.96 0.02 -14.49
N ILE A 216 22.09 0.32 -15.11
CA ILE A 216 23.40 0.37 -14.44
C ILE A 216 23.58 1.76 -13.88
N ILE A 217 23.93 1.86 -12.61
CA ILE A 217 24.03 3.11 -11.87
C ILE A 217 25.48 3.32 -11.42
N THR A 218 25.95 4.56 -11.55
CA THR A 218 27.20 5.04 -10.97
C THR A 218 26.93 6.29 -10.15
N GLU A 219 27.92 6.81 -9.47
CA GLU A 219 27.81 8.05 -8.71
C GLU A 219 27.29 9.21 -9.58
N ASN A 220 27.77 9.34 -10.82
CA ASN A 220 27.55 10.51 -11.67
C ASN A 220 26.65 10.26 -12.89
N GLY A 221 26.16 9.04 -13.10
CA GLY A 221 25.36 8.73 -14.29
C GLY A 221 24.76 7.34 -14.28
N TYR A 222 24.08 7.02 -15.37
CA TYR A 222 23.45 5.71 -15.56
C TYR A 222 23.48 5.28 -17.04
N LEU A 223 23.28 3.98 -17.25
CA LEU A 223 23.04 3.38 -18.55
C LEU A 223 21.73 2.60 -18.48
N SER A 224 20.80 2.85 -19.36
CA SER A 224 19.56 2.10 -19.51
C SER A 224 19.66 1.15 -20.69
N PHE A 225 19.37 -0.12 -20.48
CA PHE A 225 19.36 -1.12 -21.56
C PHE A 225 18.29 -0.82 -22.60
N GLN A 226 17.15 -0.29 -22.16
CA GLN A 226 16.05 0.08 -23.04
C GLN A 226 16.43 1.29 -23.92
N ASP A 227 17.04 2.33 -23.33
CA ASP A 227 17.43 3.54 -24.06
C ASP A 227 18.56 3.25 -25.08
N GLU A 228 19.49 2.33 -24.74
CA GLU A 228 20.61 1.92 -25.60
C GLU A 228 20.25 0.82 -26.61
N GLY A 229 19.02 0.32 -26.59
CA GLY A 229 18.58 -0.73 -27.50
C GLY A 229 19.26 -2.09 -27.29
N ILE A 230 19.76 -2.35 -26.08
CA ILE A 230 20.40 -3.63 -25.68
C ILE A 230 19.33 -4.67 -25.30
N PHE A 231 18.11 -4.25 -25.17
CA PHE A 231 17.00 -4.95 -24.51
C PHE A 231 16.17 -5.82 -25.46
#